data_807e6f2216c99884255ee19d55212b09
#
_entry.id   807e6f2216c99884255ee19d55212b09
#
_cell.length_a   1.000
_cell.length_b   1.000
_cell.length_c   1.000
_cell.angle_alpha   90.00
_cell.angle_beta   90.00
_cell.angle_gamma   90.00
#
_symmetry.space_group_name_H-M   'P 1'
#
loop_
_entity.id
_entity.type
_entity.pdbx_description
1 polymer ?
#
loop_
_entity_poly.entity_id
_entity_poly.type
_entity_poly.pdbx_seq_one_letter_code
_entity_poly.pdbx_strand_id
1 'polypeptide(L)'
;MQKNIWIAAKYLRLSIEDGDKAESESIVNQSILIDNYMKSTSDITIVETFKDDGFSGTDFNRPGFQAMLKAIENKEINCIIVKDLSRFGREHIDVDRYIQKVFPQLGVRFIAINDNYDSETANITDTHLVLPVKSFVNDTYCRQNSQKVRSHLSAKRNIGEYVGNYVSYGYKKCDTDKSQIEIDPVAAKHVRDIFTWKMEGMSNQLIADKLNELGVLAPADYKRATGVNFKSSFQTHLTSRWSAVAIIRILKNPIYYGVLQQGKSQRINYKAVSYTHLRAHETSAHL
;
A
#
# COMPACT_ATOMS: atom_id res chain seq x y z
N MET A 1 18.19 9.32 -44.83
CA MET A 1 18.24 9.10 -43.40
C MET A 1 17.43 7.86 -43.10
N GLN A 2 18.06 6.79 -42.61
CA GLN A 2 17.32 5.61 -42.14
C GLN A 2 16.46 6.05 -40.95
N LYS A 3 15.12 5.90 -41.04
CA LYS A 3 14.22 6.11 -39.91
C LYS A 3 14.56 5.03 -38.86
N ASN A 4 15.09 5.43 -37.72
CA ASN A 4 15.26 4.50 -36.59
C ASN A 4 13.86 4.01 -36.19
N ILE A 5 13.63 2.72 -36.31
CA ILE A 5 12.41 2.08 -35.79
C ILE A 5 12.63 1.81 -34.32
N TRP A 6 11.79 2.40 -33.47
CA TRP A 6 11.86 2.19 -32.03
C TRP A 6 11.00 0.99 -31.63
N ILE A 7 11.62 0.02 -30.97
CA ILE A 7 10.94 -1.16 -30.41
C ILE A 7 10.59 -0.82 -28.97
N ALA A 8 9.31 -0.54 -28.69
CA ALA A 8 8.87 0.04 -27.44
C ALA A 8 8.20 -0.95 -26.53
N ALA A 9 8.33 -0.70 -25.23
CA ALA A 9 7.48 -1.29 -24.21
C ALA A 9 6.71 -0.23 -23.43
N LYS A 10 5.48 -0.56 -23.04
CA LYS A 10 4.72 0.19 -22.05
C LYS A 10 5.19 -0.19 -20.65
N TYR A 11 5.37 0.79 -19.79
CA TYR A 11 5.55 0.53 -18.36
C TYR A 11 4.41 1.17 -17.57
N LEU A 12 3.66 0.32 -16.86
CA LEU A 12 2.44 0.69 -16.14
C LEU A 12 2.62 0.39 -14.65
N ARG A 13 2.28 1.35 -13.78
CA ARG A 13 2.39 1.17 -12.34
C ARG A 13 1.20 1.73 -11.58
N LEU A 14 0.78 0.98 -10.57
CA LEU A 14 -0.22 1.40 -9.60
C LEU A 14 0.27 1.15 -8.18
N SER A 15 0.01 2.09 -7.26
CA SER A 15 0.33 1.91 -5.85
C SER A 15 -0.84 1.36 -5.04
N ILE A 16 -0.55 0.62 -3.95
CA ILE A 16 -1.56 0.08 -3.00
C ILE A 16 -2.46 1.19 -2.41
N GLU A 17 -2.00 2.45 -2.42
CA GLU A 17 -2.71 3.59 -1.85
C GLU A 17 -3.92 4.05 -2.69
N ASP A 18 -4.03 3.60 -3.94
CA ASP A 18 -5.05 4.07 -4.89
C ASP A 18 -6.39 3.27 -4.81
N GLY A 19 -6.51 2.23 -3.92
CA GLY A 19 -7.75 1.51 -3.57
C GLY A 19 -8.15 0.32 -4.46
N ASP A 20 -8.75 -0.72 -3.85
CA ASP A 20 -8.94 -2.08 -4.43
C ASP A 20 -9.83 -2.20 -5.71
N LYS A 21 -10.68 -1.21 -6.04
CA LYS A 21 -11.56 -1.29 -7.24
C LYS A 21 -11.15 -0.34 -8.38
N ALA A 22 -10.45 0.73 -8.06
CA ALA A 22 -9.95 1.67 -9.05
C ALA A 22 -8.65 1.19 -9.71
N GLU A 23 -8.03 0.13 -9.20
CA GLU A 23 -6.69 -0.33 -9.56
C GLU A 23 -6.64 -0.88 -10.99
N SER A 24 -7.47 -1.87 -11.31
CA SER A 24 -7.48 -2.44 -12.67
C SER A 24 -7.90 -1.43 -13.74
N GLU A 25 -8.86 -0.55 -13.42
CA GLU A 25 -9.28 0.53 -14.33
C GLU A 25 -8.17 1.55 -14.56
N SER A 26 -7.37 1.89 -13.55
CA SER A 26 -6.27 2.84 -13.69
C SER A 26 -5.12 2.30 -14.54
N ILE A 27 -4.75 1.01 -14.44
CA ILE A 27 -3.76 0.37 -15.32
C ILE A 27 -4.28 0.30 -16.76
N VAL A 28 -5.54 -0.08 -16.94
CA VAL A 28 -6.20 -0.09 -18.25
C VAL A 28 -6.22 1.32 -18.87
N ASN A 29 -6.59 2.33 -18.08
CA ASN A 29 -6.61 3.72 -18.55
C ASN A 29 -5.21 4.24 -18.94
N GLN A 30 -4.16 3.85 -18.20
CA GLN A 30 -2.78 4.16 -18.60
C GLN A 30 -2.43 3.52 -19.95
N SER A 31 -2.78 2.25 -20.14
CA SER A 31 -2.54 1.55 -21.40
C SER A 31 -3.28 2.21 -22.57
N ILE A 32 -4.58 2.53 -22.42
CA ILE A 32 -5.40 3.19 -23.43
C ILE A 32 -4.80 4.56 -23.81
N LEU A 33 -4.33 5.34 -22.83
CA LEU A 33 -3.69 6.63 -23.09
C LEU A 33 -2.44 6.46 -23.95
N ILE A 34 -1.59 5.47 -23.63
CA ILE A 34 -0.41 5.18 -24.43
C ILE A 34 -0.79 4.70 -25.84
N ASP A 35 -1.78 3.83 -25.97
CA ASP A 35 -2.26 3.36 -27.27
C ASP A 35 -2.82 4.50 -28.15
N ASN A 36 -3.51 5.45 -27.54
CA ASN A 36 -3.99 6.62 -28.25
C ASN A 36 -2.86 7.54 -28.70
N TYR A 37 -1.85 7.74 -27.86
CA TYR A 37 -0.64 8.49 -28.25
C TYR A 37 0.07 7.84 -29.45
N MET A 38 0.15 6.52 -29.46
CA MET A 38 0.80 5.74 -30.52
C MET A 38 0.10 5.86 -31.88
N LYS A 39 -1.20 6.14 -31.92
CA LYS A 39 -1.91 6.35 -33.20
C LYS A 39 -1.36 7.53 -34.02
N SER A 40 -0.74 8.51 -33.36
CA SER A 40 -0.11 9.67 -33.98
C SER A 40 1.39 9.48 -34.30
N THR A 41 1.96 8.33 -33.93
CA THR A 41 3.42 8.08 -34.01
C THR A 41 3.68 6.90 -34.93
N SER A 42 4.44 7.10 -36.01
CA SER A 42 4.67 6.07 -37.04
C SER A 42 6.03 5.37 -36.96
N ASP A 43 6.93 5.84 -36.07
CA ASP A 43 8.31 5.37 -35.92
C ASP A 43 8.54 4.48 -34.70
N ILE A 44 7.45 4.16 -33.96
CA ILE A 44 7.51 3.36 -32.73
C ILE A 44 6.56 2.15 -32.88
N THR A 45 7.04 0.97 -32.48
CA THR A 45 6.25 -0.26 -32.42
C THR A 45 6.25 -0.81 -30.98
N ILE A 46 5.09 -0.95 -30.38
CA ILE A 46 4.97 -1.56 -29.05
C ILE A 46 4.98 -3.09 -29.19
N VAL A 47 5.91 -3.73 -28.50
CA VAL A 47 6.08 -5.19 -28.51
C VAL A 47 5.72 -5.83 -27.16
N GLU A 48 5.82 -5.06 -26.04
CA GLU A 48 5.62 -5.61 -24.71
C GLU A 48 5.00 -4.61 -23.74
N THR A 49 4.45 -5.14 -22.63
CA THR A 49 3.89 -4.32 -21.54
C THR A 49 4.35 -4.88 -20.20
N PHE A 50 5.11 -4.10 -19.45
CA PHE A 50 5.52 -4.40 -18.09
C PHE A 50 4.59 -3.72 -17.09
N LYS A 51 4.22 -4.45 -16.03
CA LYS A 51 3.25 -3.99 -15.03
C LYS A 51 3.77 -4.22 -13.62
N ASP A 52 3.63 -3.21 -12.77
CA ASP A 52 3.84 -3.31 -11.32
C ASP A 52 2.58 -2.81 -10.61
N ASP A 53 1.71 -3.75 -10.24
CA ASP A 53 0.47 -3.49 -9.51
C ASP A 53 0.71 -3.69 -8.01
N GLY A 54 0.27 -2.71 -7.19
CA GLY A 54 0.46 -2.75 -5.75
C GLY A 54 1.87 -2.38 -5.26
N PHE A 55 2.74 -1.85 -6.13
CA PHE A 55 4.11 -1.46 -5.76
C PHE A 55 4.28 0.05 -5.61
N SER A 56 5.00 0.48 -4.56
CA SER A 56 5.36 1.88 -4.36
C SER A 56 6.26 2.41 -5.48
N GLY A 57 6.12 3.68 -5.83
CA GLY A 57 7.03 4.36 -6.75
C GLY A 57 8.38 4.78 -6.15
N THR A 58 8.59 4.54 -4.86
CA THR A 58 9.81 4.96 -4.13
C THR A 58 10.95 3.94 -4.21
N ASP A 59 10.69 2.75 -4.75
CA ASP A 59 11.68 1.69 -4.91
C ASP A 59 11.65 1.17 -6.34
N PHE A 60 12.81 0.90 -6.91
CA PHE A 60 12.99 0.34 -8.26
C PHE A 60 13.20 -1.19 -8.25
N ASN A 61 13.20 -1.82 -7.08
CA ASN A 61 13.28 -3.27 -6.95
C ASN A 61 11.90 -3.95 -7.12
N ARG A 62 11.24 -3.64 -8.23
CA ARG A 62 9.90 -4.11 -8.61
C ARG A 62 10.02 -5.14 -9.73
N PRO A 63 9.22 -6.23 -9.70
CA PRO A 63 9.34 -7.32 -10.68
C PRO A 63 9.19 -6.88 -12.12
N GLY A 64 8.17 -6.06 -12.45
CA GLY A 64 7.94 -5.55 -13.79
C GLY A 64 9.04 -4.61 -14.25
N PHE A 65 9.54 -3.74 -13.36
CA PHE A 65 10.66 -2.85 -13.66
C PHE A 65 11.95 -3.63 -13.92
N GLN A 66 12.26 -4.65 -13.12
CA GLN A 66 13.44 -5.49 -13.32
C GLN A 66 13.35 -6.31 -14.61
N ALA A 67 12.16 -6.82 -14.95
CA ALA A 67 11.93 -7.51 -16.22
C ALA A 67 12.16 -6.55 -17.42
N MET A 68 11.66 -5.33 -17.33
CA MET A 68 11.87 -4.27 -18.35
C MET A 68 13.37 -3.98 -18.52
N LEU A 69 14.15 -3.84 -17.44
CA LEU A 69 15.59 -3.62 -17.54
C LEU A 69 16.31 -4.78 -18.23
N LYS A 70 15.95 -6.01 -17.93
CA LYS A 70 16.51 -7.19 -18.62
C LYS A 70 16.19 -7.20 -20.10
N ALA A 71 14.99 -6.83 -20.50
CA ALA A 71 14.59 -6.73 -21.91
C ALA A 71 15.43 -5.65 -22.65
N ILE A 72 15.75 -4.53 -21.95
CA ILE A 72 16.65 -3.51 -22.47
C ILE A 72 18.08 -4.05 -22.64
N GLU A 73 18.62 -4.70 -21.61
CA GLU A 73 19.97 -5.30 -21.64
C GLU A 73 20.10 -6.35 -22.74
N ASN A 74 19.07 -7.14 -22.96
CA ASN A 74 18.98 -8.12 -24.04
C ASN A 74 18.75 -7.49 -25.43
N LYS A 75 18.56 -6.15 -25.50
CA LYS A 75 18.22 -5.42 -26.74
C LYS A 75 16.91 -5.85 -27.40
N GLU A 76 15.99 -6.40 -26.62
CA GLU A 76 14.64 -6.76 -27.07
C GLU A 76 13.78 -5.51 -27.25
N ILE A 77 14.01 -4.47 -26.44
CA ILE A 77 13.39 -3.16 -26.51
C ILE A 77 14.43 -2.04 -26.42
N ASN A 78 14.16 -0.93 -27.10
CA ASN A 78 15.01 0.27 -27.07
C ASN A 78 14.18 1.57 -26.87
N CYS A 79 12.91 1.44 -26.48
CA CYS A 79 12.06 2.57 -26.14
C CYS A 79 11.15 2.20 -24.96
N ILE A 80 10.97 3.13 -24.02
CA ILE A 80 10.06 2.98 -22.89
C ILE A 80 9.04 4.10 -22.94
N ILE A 81 7.76 3.74 -22.79
CA ILE A 81 6.66 4.71 -22.79
C ILE A 81 5.90 4.57 -21.46
N VAL A 82 5.75 5.70 -20.78
CA VAL A 82 4.99 5.82 -19.52
C VAL A 82 3.92 6.90 -19.65
N LYS A 83 2.87 6.81 -18.85
CA LYS A 83 1.87 7.87 -18.77
C LYS A 83 2.49 9.19 -18.29
N ASP A 84 3.23 9.13 -17.18
CA ASP A 84 3.90 10.27 -16.56
C ASP A 84 5.10 9.78 -15.73
N LEU A 85 5.99 10.71 -15.33
CA LEU A 85 7.18 10.42 -14.52
C LEU A 85 6.86 9.76 -13.18
N SER A 86 5.70 10.09 -12.58
CA SER A 86 5.31 9.51 -11.29
C SER A 86 5.02 8.00 -11.40
N ARG A 87 4.63 7.51 -12.59
CA ARG A 87 4.45 6.08 -12.87
C ARG A 87 5.78 5.38 -13.02
N PHE A 88 6.76 6.04 -13.63
CA PHE A 88 8.12 5.50 -13.70
C PHE A 88 8.77 5.41 -12.33
N GLY A 89 8.77 6.50 -11.54
CA GLY A 89 9.30 6.52 -10.19
C GLY A 89 8.91 7.78 -9.43
N ARG A 90 8.94 7.71 -8.08
CA ARG A 90 8.71 8.87 -7.20
C ARG A 90 9.99 9.36 -6.52
N GLU A 91 11.07 8.56 -6.57
CA GLU A 91 12.39 8.96 -6.09
C GLU A 91 13.12 9.71 -7.20
N HIS A 92 13.22 11.03 -7.05
CA HIS A 92 13.74 11.89 -8.10
C HIS A 92 15.20 11.56 -8.47
N ILE A 93 16.06 11.20 -7.51
CA ILE A 93 17.47 10.88 -7.75
C ILE A 93 17.60 9.67 -8.67
N ASP A 94 16.82 8.62 -8.42
CA ASP A 94 16.87 7.41 -9.23
C ASP A 94 16.19 7.62 -10.60
N VAL A 95 15.08 8.35 -10.67
CA VAL A 95 14.43 8.72 -11.93
C VAL A 95 15.42 9.48 -12.82
N ASP A 96 16.09 10.50 -12.28
CA ASP A 96 17.08 11.29 -13.01
C ASP A 96 18.29 10.44 -13.44
N ARG A 97 18.75 9.53 -12.58
CA ARG A 97 19.82 8.59 -12.89
C ARG A 97 19.48 7.72 -14.10
N TYR A 98 18.29 7.14 -14.15
CA TYR A 98 17.87 6.31 -15.27
C TYR A 98 17.73 7.13 -16.55
N ILE A 99 17.03 8.25 -16.50
CA ILE A 99 16.71 9.04 -17.69
C ILE A 99 17.93 9.79 -18.24
N GLN A 100 18.81 10.32 -17.37
CA GLN A 100 19.93 11.13 -17.80
C GLN A 100 21.23 10.33 -18.02
N LYS A 101 21.36 9.13 -17.42
CA LYS A 101 22.60 8.35 -17.50
C LYS A 101 22.38 6.97 -18.10
N VAL A 102 21.52 6.14 -17.46
CA VAL A 102 21.41 4.72 -17.81
C VAL A 102 20.82 4.53 -19.20
N PHE A 103 19.65 5.13 -19.48
CA PHE A 103 18.97 4.99 -20.76
C PHE A 103 19.76 5.56 -21.94
N PRO A 104 20.36 6.76 -21.87
CA PRO A 104 21.22 7.25 -22.93
C PRO A 104 22.43 6.34 -23.19
N GLN A 105 23.08 5.78 -22.17
CA GLN A 105 24.19 4.85 -22.33
C GLN A 105 23.79 3.54 -23.02
N LEU A 106 22.55 3.10 -22.82
CA LEU A 106 22.00 1.90 -23.45
C LEU A 106 21.29 2.18 -24.79
N GLY A 107 21.26 3.44 -25.23
CA GLY A 107 20.56 3.83 -26.47
C GLY A 107 19.04 3.70 -26.37
N VAL A 108 18.46 3.88 -25.20
CA VAL A 108 17.02 3.76 -24.93
C VAL A 108 16.34 5.12 -24.96
N ARG A 109 15.33 5.26 -25.83
CA ARG A 109 14.42 6.41 -25.84
C ARG A 109 13.40 6.28 -24.70
N PHE A 110 13.17 7.38 -23.98
CA PHE A 110 12.20 7.43 -22.89
C PHE A 110 11.14 8.50 -23.15
N ILE A 111 9.86 8.12 -23.07
CA ILE A 111 8.72 9.00 -23.32
C ILE A 111 7.78 9.01 -22.12
N ALA A 112 7.50 10.22 -21.58
CA ALA A 112 6.50 10.46 -20.54
C ALA A 112 5.41 11.40 -21.11
N ILE A 113 4.25 10.82 -21.46
CA ILE A 113 3.25 11.50 -22.30
C ILE A 113 2.68 12.75 -21.62
N ASN A 114 2.17 12.63 -20.40
CA ASN A 114 1.55 13.75 -19.69
C ASN A 114 2.55 14.83 -19.26
N ASP A 115 3.85 14.46 -19.19
CA ASP A 115 4.92 15.41 -18.88
C ASP A 115 5.45 16.10 -20.13
N ASN A 116 4.96 15.72 -21.34
CA ASN A 116 5.46 16.18 -22.64
C ASN A 116 6.99 16.02 -22.73
N TYR A 117 7.50 14.89 -22.25
CA TYR A 117 8.92 14.59 -22.27
C TYR A 117 9.20 13.42 -23.20
N ASP A 118 10.15 13.62 -24.11
CA ASP A 118 10.66 12.62 -25.02
C ASP A 118 12.16 12.82 -25.15
N SER A 119 12.95 11.84 -24.71
CA SER A 119 14.41 11.95 -24.68
C SER A 119 15.08 12.11 -26.04
N GLU A 120 14.40 11.77 -27.13
CA GLU A 120 14.91 11.95 -28.51
C GLU A 120 14.79 13.40 -28.98
N THR A 121 13.74 14.10 -28.56
CA THR A 121 13.47 15.49 -28.97
C THR A 121 13.78 16.51 -27.88
N ALA A 122 13.99 16.07 -26.64
CA ALA A 122 14.27 16.93 -25.51
C ALA A 122 15.60 17.70 -25.70
N ASN A 123 15.55 18.98 -25.44
CA ASN A 123 16.75 19.80 -25.43
C ASN A 123 17.48 19.69 -24.06
N ILE A 124 18.70 20.28 -23.97
CA ILE A 124 19.53 20.26 -22.77
C ILE A 124 18.76 20.87 -21.57
N THR A 125 18.00 21.94 -21.79
CA THR A 125 17.21 22.60 -20.72
C THR A 125 16.11 21.70 -20.22
N ASP A 126 15.40 20.99 -21.12
CA ASP A 126 14.32 20.06 -20.71
C ASP A 126 14.87 18.92 -19.88
N THR A 127 15.99 18.34 -20.29
CA THR A 127 16.58 17.19 -19.61
C THR A 127 17.25 17.55 -18.28
N HIS A 128 18.03 18.66 -18.25
CA HIS A 128 18.83 19.00 -17.08
C HIS A 128 18.18 19.98 -16.11
N LEU A 129 17.11 20.66 -16.49
CA LEU A 129 16.41 21.62 -15.62
C LEU A 129 14.95 21.24 -15.40
N VAL A 130 14.17 21.10 -16.46
CA VAL A 130 12.71 20.89 -16.34
C VAL A 130 12.40 19.52 -15.75
N LEU A 131 13.07 18.46 -16.19
CA LEU A 131 12.84 17.10 -15.70
C LEU A 131 13.18 16.96 -14.20
N PRO A 132 14.37 17.36 -13.70
CA PRO A 132 14.66 17.32 -12.26
C PRO A 132 13.69 18.15 -11.40
N VAL A 133 13.27 19.33 -11.89
CA VAL A 133 12.29 20.16 -11.17
C VAL A 133 10.94 19.44 -11.06
N LYS A 134 10.45 18.84 -12.14
CA LYS A 134 9.20 18.04 -12.10
C LYS A 134 9.32 16.86 -11.14
N SER A 135 10.41 16.12 -11.20
CA SER A 135 10.68 15.00 -10.31
C SER A 135 10.73 15.44 -8.84
N PHE A 136 11.40 16.55 -8.55
CA PHE A 136 11.48 17.15 -7.21
C PHE A 136 10.10 17.58 -6.68
N VAL A 137 9.28 18.21 -7.52
CA VAL A 137 7.90 18.61 -7.16
C VAL A 137 7.08 17.38 -6.80
N ASN A 138 7.16 16.29 -7.58
CA ASN A 138 6.46 15.04 -7.30
C ASN A 138 6.90 14.43 -5.95
N ASP A 139 8.19 14.39 -5.66
CA ASP A 139 8.70 13.88 -4.38
C ASP A 139 8.23 14.75 -3.20
N THR A 140 8.29 16.07 -3.35
CA THR A 140 7.82 17.03 -2.35
C THR A 140 6.33 16.86 -2.07
N TYR A 141 5.51 16.65 -3.09
CA TYR A 141 4.07 16.38 -2.94
C TYR A 141 3.81 15.11 -2.12
N CYS A 142 4.51 14.01 -2.41
CA CYS A 142 4.41 12.78 -1.64
C CYS A 142 4.79 12.98 -0.17
N ARG A 143 5.87 13.73 0.09
CA ARG A 143 6.33 14.08 1.45
C ARG A 143 5.29 14.89 2.21
N GLN A 144 4.75 15.94 1.58
CA GLN A 144 3.73 16.80 2.20
C GLN A 144 2.45 16.02 2.50
N ASN A 145 1.98 15.18 1.57
CA ASN A 145 0.79 14.36 1.79
C ASN A 145 1.00 13.38 2.96
N SER A 146 2.15 12.72 3.03
CA SER A 146 2.49 11.87 4.18
C SER A 146 2.49 12.62 5.51
N GLN A 147 2.99 13.86 5.54
CA GLN A 147 2.96 14.71 6.74
C GLN A 147 1.53 15.08 7.13
N LYS A 148 0.70 15.49 6.17
CA LYS A 148 -0.72 15.84 6.40
C LYS A 148 -1.49 14.65 6.97
N VAL A 149 -1.35 13.47 6.40
CA VAL A 149 -2.01 12.25 6.89
C VAL A 149 -1.56 11.91 8.31
N ARG A 150 -0.26 11.99 8.62
CA ARG A 150 0.24 11.74 9.98
C ARG A 150 -0.30 12.75 11.00
N SER A 151 -0.28 14.04 10.67
CA SER A 151 -0.83 15.09 11.54
C SER A 151 -2.31 14.88 11.80
N HIS A 152 -3.08 14.56 10.76
CA HIS A 152 -4.51 14.26 10.89
C HIS A 152 -4.77 13.04 11.79
N LEU A 153 -4.06 11.92 11.57
CA LEU A 153 -4.19 10.74 12.40
C LEU A 153 -3.73 10.98 13.85
N SER A 154 -2.70 11.81 14.05
CA SER A 154 -2.25 12.20 15.40
C SER A 154 -3.30 13.04 16.11
N ALA A 155 -3.87 14.04 15.43
CA ALA A 155 -4.94 14.87 15.98
C ALA A 155 -6.15 14.00 16.40
N LYS A 156 -6.58 13.09 15.54
CA LYS A 156 -7.68 12.17 15.85
C LYS A 156 -7.40 11.29 17.08
N ARG A 157 -6.19 10.75 17.21
CA ARG A 157 -5.81 9.98 18.40
C ARG A 157 -5.81 10.81 19.67
N ASN A 158 -5.35 12.07 19.61
CA ASN A 158 -5.29 12.96 20.76
C ASN A 158 -6.67 13.31 21.33
N ILE A 159 -7.71 13.34 20.48
CA ILE A 159 -9.10 13.54 20.90
C ILE A 159 -9.84 12.24 21.21
N GLY A 160 -9.12 11.11 21.21
CA GLY A 160 -9.68 9.79 21.55
C GLY A 160 -10.41 9.06 20.43
N GLU A 161 -10.40 9.58 19.20
CA GLU A 161 -11.01 8.90 18.07
C GLU A 161 -10.27 7.60 17.69
N TYR A 162 -11.03 6.60 17.31
CA TYR A 162 -10.49 5.35 16.81
C TYR A 162 -10.08 5.46 15.34
N VAL A 163 -8.80 5.28 15.06
CA VAL A 163 -8.23 5.41 13.69
C VAL A 163 -7.88 4.07 13.04
N GLY A 164 -8.12 2.95 13.72
CA GLY A 164 -7.81 1.62 13.19
C GLY A 164 -8.81 1.15 12.13
N ASN A 165 -8.35 0.35 11.17
CA ASN A 165 -9.23 -0.26 10.18
C ASN A 165 -10.15 -1.31 10.81
N TYR A 166 -9.61 -2.13 11.72
CA TYR A 166 -10.31 -3.24 12.36
C TYR A 166 -10.29 -3.08 13.88
N VAL A 167 -11.43 -3.31 14.50
CA VAL A 167 -11.58 -3.23 15.96
C VAL A 167 -11.22 -4.58 16.60
N SER A 168 -10.84 -4.55 17.88
CA SER A 168 -10.59 -5.76 18.68
C SER A 168 -11.89 -6.58 18.81
N TYR A 169 -11.76 -7.90 18.94
CA TYR A 169 -12.90 -8.81 19.13
C TYR A 169 -13.69 -8.39 20.39
N GLY A 170 -15.01 -8.41 20.34
CA GLY A 170 -15.88 -7.88 21.41
C GLY A 170 -16.29 -6.42 21.24
N TYR A 171 -15.72 -5.74 20.26
CA TYR A 171 -16.10 -4.38 19.88
C TYR A 171 -16.40 -4.30 18.39
N LYS A 172 -17.22 -3.34 17.98
CA LYS A 172 -17.49 -2.98 16.59
C LYS A 172 -17.40 -1.46 16.41
N LYS A 173 -17.27 -0.99 15.18
CA LYS A 173 -17.38 0.44 14.89
C LYS A 173 -18.84 0.87 15.01
N CYS A 174 -19.06 2.07 15.54
CA CYS A 174 -20.38 2.67 15.56
C CYS A 174 -20.88 2.90 14.13
N ASP A 175 -22.15 2.61 13.86
CA ASP A 175 -22.71 2.76 12.50
C ASP A 175 -22.85 4.22 12.08
N THR A 176 -23.10 5.12 13.04
CA THR A 176 -23.25 6.56 12.82
C THR A 176 -21.91 7.29 12.74
N ASP A 177 -20.91 6.85 13.49
CA ASP A 177 -19.57 7.46 13.52
C ASP A 177 -18.49 6.38 13.59
N LYS A 178 -17.86 6.10 12.45
CA LYS A 178 -16.82 5.08 12.32
C LYS A 178 -15.50 5.42 13.08
N SER A 179 -15.40 6.61 13.64
CA SER A 179 -14.30 7.02 14.53
C SER A 179 -14.53 6.62 15.98
N GLN A 180 -15.73 6.13 16.31
CA GLN A 180 -16.09 5.59 17.61
C GLN A 180 -16.23 4.08 17.57
N ILE A 181 -16.01 3.45 18.71
CA ILE A 181 -16.18 2.01 18.88
C ILE A 181 -17.23 1.76 19.96
N GLU A 182 -18.03 0.74 19.77
CA GLU A 182 -19.07 0.29 20.70
C GLU A 182 -18.93 -1.20 20.99
N ILE A 183 -19.54 -1.64 22.07
CA ILE A 183 -19.54 -3.05 22.46
C ILE A 183 -20.37 -3.85 21.46
N ASP A 184 -19.80 -4.93 20.93
CA ASP A 184 -20.52 -5.94 20.18
C ASP A 184 -21.12 -6.97 21.16
N PRO A 185 -22.44 -7.02 21.37
CA PRO A 185 -23.05 -7.85 22.43
C PRO A 185 -22.72 -9.34 22.29
N VAL A 186 -22.65 -9.83 21.07
CA VAL A 186 -22.38 -11.26 20.77
C VAL A 186 -20.92 -11.59 21.09
N ALA A 187 -19.99 -10.86 20.51
CA ALA A 187 -18.57 -11.12 20.70
C ALA A 187 -18.11 -10.76 22.12
N ALA A 188 -18.68 -9.73 22.75
CA ALA A 188 -18.34 -9.33 24.12
C ALA A 188 -18.71 -10.39 25.16
N LYS A 189 -19.78 -11.17 24.93
CA LYS A 189 -20.12 -12.31 25.80
C LYS A 189 -18.94 -13.29 25.87
N HIS A 190 -18.43 -13.69 24.72
CA HIS A 190 -17.31 -14.64 24.67
C HIS A 190 -16.01 -14.06 25.27
N VAL A 191 -15.79 -12.74 25.14
CA VAL A 191 -14.66 -12.09 25.82
C VAL A 191 -14.81 -12.20 27.34
N ARG A 192 -16.00 -11.95 27.89
CA ARG A 192 -16.26 -12.13 29.34
C ARG A 192 -16.06 -13.58 29.77
N ASP A 193 -16.55 -14.54 29.00
CA ASP A 193 -16.34 -15.98 29.28
C ASP A 193 -14.85 -16.33 29.31
N ILE A 194 -14.04 -15.83 28.39
CA ILE A 194 -12.58 -16.01 28.37
C ILE A 194 -11.94 -15.50 29.67
N PHE A 195 -12.30 -14.29 30.12
CA PHE A 195 -11.77 -13.74 31.37
C PHE A 195 -12.23 -14.53 32.59
N THR A 196 -13.49 -14.95 32.65
CA THR A 196 -14.05 -15.77 33.73
C THR A 196 -13.34 -17.11 33.82
N TRP A 197 -13.23 -17.85 32.72
CA TRP A 197 -12.54 -19.14 32.71
C TRP A 197 -11.06 -19.01 33.05
N LYS A 198 -10.45 -17.89 32.68
CA LYS A 198 -9.05 -17.62 33.07
C LYS A 198 -8.92 -17.39 34.58
N MET A 199 -9.85 -16.67 35.21
CA MET A 199 -9.90 -16.49 36.66
C MET A 199 -10.18 -17.80 37.41
N GLU A 200 -10.94 -18.71 36.82
CA GLU A 200 -11.16 -20.08 37.32
C GLU A 200 -9.94 -21.00 37.18
N GLY A 201 -8.82 -20.50 36.64
CA GLY A 201 -7.56 -21.23 36.53
C GLY A 201 -7.37 -22.03 35.25
N MET A 202 -8.27 -21.91 34.26
CA MET A 202 -8.11 -22.63 32.99
C MET A 202 -6.85 -22.19 32.23
N SER A 203 -6.20 -23.14 31.58
CA SER A 203 -5.07 -22.84 30.67
C SER A 203 -5.59 -22.17 29.39
N ASN A 204 -4.73 -21.35 28.78
CA ASN A 204 -5.13 -20.66 27.53
C ASN A 204 -5.48 -21.64 26.40
N GLN A 205 -4.88 -22.82 26.38
CA GLN A 205 -5.19 -23.86 25.40
C GLN A 205 -6.56 -24.45 25.67
N LEU A 206 -6.89 -24.80 26.92
CA LEU A 206 -8.23 -25.34 27.28
C LEU A 206 -9.34 -24.34 26.96
N ILE A 207 -9.12 -23.03 27.19
CA ILE A 207 -10.07 -21.98 26.82
C ILE A 207 -10.29 -21.96 25.30
N ALA A 208 -9.21 -22.05 24.52
CA ALA A 208 -9.30 -22.08 23.06
C ALA A 208 -10.05 -23.31 22.55
N ASP A 209 -9.77 -24.48 23.11
CA ASP A 209 -10.40 -25.75 22.75
C ASP A 209 -11.89 -25.71 23.09
N LYS A 210 -12.26 -25.21 24.26
CA LYS A 210 -13.66 -25.04 24.69
C LYS A 210 -14.44 -24.11 23.75
N LEU A 211 -13.85 -22.99 23.31
CA LEU A 211 -14.48 -22.10 22.31
C LEU A 211 -14.67 -22.78 20.96
N ASN A 212 -13.69 -23.60 20.54
CA ASN A 212 -13.80 -24.38 19.29
C ASN A 212 -14.89 -25.46 19.39
N GLU A 213 -15.02 -26.15 20.52
CA GLU A 213 -16.06 -27.14 20.81
C GLU A 213 -17.46 -26.52 20.81
N LEU A 214 -17.58 -25.32 21.38
CA LEU A 214 -18.84 -24.54 21.37
C LEU A 214 -19.17 -23.95 20.01
N GLY A 215 -18.34 -24.17 18.98
CA GLY A 215 -18.56 -23.63 17.63
C GLY A 215 -18.45 -22.11 17.52
N VAL A 216 -17.81 -21.45 18.48
CA VAL A 216 -17.63 -20.00 18.47
C VAL A 216 -16.64 -19.60 17.39
N LEU A 217 -17.07 -18.73 16.47
CA LEU A 217 -16.21 -18.25 15.38
C LEU A 217 -14.97 -17.53 15.93
N ALA A 218 -13.80 -17.89 15.43
CA ALA A 218 -12.56 -17.18 15.73
C ALA A 218 -12.61 -15.73 15.22
N PRO A 219 -11.84 -14.80 15.80
CA PRO A 219 -11.94 -13.37 15.50
C PRO A 219 -11.86 -12.99 14.03
N ALA A 220 -11.10 -13.73 13.22
CA ALA A 220 -10.98 -13.47 11.80
C ALA A 220 -12.25 -13.88 11.03
N ASP A 221 -12.79 -15.05 11.33
CA ASP A 221 -14.00 -15.57 10.69
C ASP A 221 -15.25 -14.82 11.17
N TYR A 222 -15.29 -14.42 12.45
CA TYR A 222 -16.34 -13.57 12.97
C TYR A 222 -16.43 -12.23 12.22
N LYS A 223 -15.28 -11.57 11.98
CA LYS A 223 -15.23 -10.33 11.20
C LYS A 223 -15.76 -10.51 9.77
N ARG A 224 -15.44 -11.63 9.13
CA ARG A 224 -15.97 -11.94 7.79
C ARG A 224 -17.47 -12.19 7.81
N ALA A 225 -17.94 -12.96 8.79
CA ALA A 225 -19.37 -13.26 8.97
C ALA A 225 -20.20 -11.99 9.22
N THR A 226 -19.63 -10.97 9.87
CA THR A 226 -20.26 -9.66 10.11
C THR A 226 -20.10 -8.67 8.95
N GLY A 227 -19.64 -9.13 7.76
CA GLY A 227 -19.57 -8.30 6.56
C GLY A 227 -18.35 -7.37 6.50
N VAL A 228 -17.41 -7.49 7.42
CA VAL A 228 -16.16 -6.73 7.39
C VAL A 228 -15.20 -7.34 6.35
N ASN A 229 -14.78 -6.56 5.36
CA ASN A 229 -13.78 -7.00 4.38
C ASN A 229 -12.40 -7.18 5.06
N PHE A 230 -12.25 -8.30 5.77
CA PHE A 230 -11.05 -8.62 6.51
C PHE A 230 -10.13 -9.50 5.68
N LYS A 231 -9.01 -8.92 5.22
CA LYS A 231 -7.92 -9.63 4.54
C LYS A 231 -6.72 -9.73 5.49
N SER A 232 -6.15 -10.91 5.63
CA SER A 232 -4.92 -11.14 6.40
C SER A 232 -3.92 -11.90 5.53
N SER A 233 -2.72 -11.37 5.40
CA SER A 233 -1.59 -12.02 4.70
C SER A 233 -1.06 -13.26 5.42
N PHE A 234 -1.43 -13.43 6.70
CA PHE A 234 -0.97 -14.56 7.53
C PHE A 234 -1.96 -15.72 7.56
N GLN A 235 -3.03 -15.67 6.79
CA GLN A 235 -4.02 -16.75 6.81
C GLN A 235 -3.62 -17.86 5.84
N THR A 236 -3.25 -19.00 6.42
CA THR A 236 -2.87 -20.21 5.68
C THR A 236 -4.02 -21.20 5.48
N HIS A 237 -5.15 -21.04 6.18
CA HIS A 237 -6.30 -21.93 6.16
C HIS A 237 -7.58 -21.19 5.78
N LEU A 238 -8.53 -21.89 5.12
CA LEU A 238 -9.85 -21.35 4.75
C LEU A 238 -10.67 -20.90 5.96
N THR A 239 -10.57 -21.65 7.07
CA THR A 239 -11.26 -21.37 8.33
C THR A 239 -10.25 -21.15 9.45
N SER A 240 -10.51 -20.17 10.30
CA SER A 240 -9.69 -19.87 11.46
C SER A 240 -10.23 -20.61 12.70
N ARG A 241 -9.34 -21.09 13.55
CA ARG A 241 -9.70 -21.67 14.85
C ARG A 241 -9.15 -20.84 16.00
N TRP A 242 -9.80 -20.90 17.15
CA TRP A 242 -9.23 -20.35 18.37
C TRP A 242 -7.93 -21.07 18.72
N SER A 243 -6.96 -20.32 19.19
CA SER A 243 -5.65 -20.81 19.63
C SER A 243 -5.26 -20.16 20.93
N ALA A 244 -4.36 -20.78 21.67
CA ALA A 244 -3.80 -20.21 22.91
C ALA A 244 -3.23 -18.79 22.69
N VAL A 245 -2.62 -18.56 21.52
CA VAL A 245 -2.08 -17.24 21.15
C VAL A 245 -3.19 -16.19 21.00
N ALA A 246 -4.34 -16.56 20.42
CA ALA A 246 -5.47 -15.66 20.29
C ALA A 246 -6.03 -15.28 21.68
N ILE A 247 -6.14 -16.25 22.58
CA ILE A 247 -6.56 -16.03 23.99
C ILE A 247 -5.58 -15.09 24.71
N ILE A 248 -4.27 -15.34 24.61
CA ILE A 248 -3.24 -14.48 25.23
C ILE A 248 -3.34 -13.03 24.69
N ARG A 249 -3.58 -12.85 23.39
CA ARG A 249 -3.74 -11.52 22.80
C ARG A 249 -4.96 -10.79 23.34
N ILE A 250 -6.07 -11.48 23.58
CA ILE A 250 -7.27 -10.90 24.22
C ILE A 250 -6.93 -10.52 25.66
N LEU A 251 -6.45 -11.44 26.47
CA LEU A 251 -6.18 -11.21 27.90
C LEU A 251 -5.14 -10.09 28.16
N LYS A 252 -4.22 -9.85 27.22
CA LYS A 252 -3.20 -8.80 27.32
C LYS A 252 -3.59 -7.47 26.67
N ASN A 253 -4.75 -7.40 26.01
CA ASN A 253 -5.10 -6.18 25.29
C ASN A 253 -5.73 -5.14 26.23
N PRO A 254 -5.10 -3.96 26.40
CA PRO A 254 -5.57 -2.94 27.34
C PRO A 254 -6.95 -2.37 27.04
N ILE A 255 -7.49 -2.56 25.84
CA ILE A 255 -8.82 -2.10 25.48
C ILE A 255 -9.93 -2.70 26.40
N TYR A 256 -9.70 -3.92 26.92
CA TYR A 256 -10.68 -4.59 27.78
C TYR A 256 -10.71 -4.10 29.23
N TYR A 257 -9.77 -3.22 29.60
CA TYR A 257 -9.78 -2.47 30.87
C TYR A 257 -9.85 -0.96 30.64
N GLY A 258 -10.41 -0.54 29.51
CA GLY A 258 -10.75 0.86 29.26
C GLY A 258 -9.62 1.71 28.71
N VAL A 259 -8.50 1.12 28.26
CA VAL A 259 -7.36 1.86 27.71
C VAL A 259 -7.30 1.67 26.19
N LEU A 260 -7.63 2.70 25.43
CA LEU A 260 -7.50 2.70 23.96
C LEU A 260 -6.06 3.02 23.55
N GLN A 261 -5.28 1.98 23.27
CA GLN A 261 -3.88 2.12 22.87
C GLN A 261 -3.74 2.13 21.35
N GLN A 262 -3.31 3.25 20.77
CA GLN A 262 -3.12 3.46 19.34
C GLN A 262 -1.74 4.01 19.02
N GLY A 263 -1.30 3.92 17.76
CA GLY A 263 -0.01 4.48 17.33
C GLY A 263 1.22 3.72 17.86
N LYS A 264 1.11 2.40 18.07
CA LYS A 264 2.18 1.55 18.62
C LYS A 264 3.45 1.53 17.77
N SER A 265 3.33 1.83 16.47
CA SER A 265 4.45 1.89 15.54
C SER A 265 4.31 3.10 14.61
N GLN A 266 5.42 3.69 14.24
CA GLN A 266 5.47 4.81 13.29
C GLN A 266 6.65 4.63 12.35
N ARG A 267 6.45 4.91 11.06
CA ARG A 267 7.57 5.03 10.12
C ARG A 267 8.33 6.33 10.38
N ILE A 268 9.65 6.30 10.36
CA ILE A 268 10.50 7.48 10.58
C ILE A 268 10.23 8.52 9.49
N ASN A 269 10.16 8.07 8.24
CA ASN A 269 9.80 8.92 7.09
C ASN A 269 8.96 8.11 6.09
N TYR A 270 8.45 8.78 5.05
CA TYR A 270 7.59 8.13 4.05
C TYR A 270 8.33 7.14 3.13
N LYS A 271 9.68 7.19 3.07
CA LYS A 271 10.56 6.27 2.32
C LYS A 271 11.04 5.09 3.17
N ALA A 272 11.04 5.20 4.51
CA ALA A 272 11.56 4.16 5.38
C ALA A 272 10.65 2.94 5.45
N VAL A 273 11.24 1.77 5.25
CA VAL A 273 10.54 0.47 5.37
C VAL A 273 10.52 -0.03 6.82
N SER A 274 11.48 0.41 7.66
CA SER A 274 11.57 -0.03 9.05
C SER A 274 10.57 0.70 9.95
N TYR A 275 9.97 -0.05 10.86
CA TYR A 275 9.07 0.46 11.90
C TYR A 275 9.85 0.64 13.19
N THR A 276 9.82 1.83 13.78
CA THR A 276 10.28 2.06 15.15
C THR A 276 9.10 1.96 16.09
N HIS A 277 9.26 1.21 17.19
CA HIS A 277 8.29 1.21 18.27
C HIS A 277 8.41 2.52 19.05
N LEU A 278 7.41 3.37 18.96
CA LEU A 278 7.26 4.54 19.82
C LEU A 278 6.38 4.18 21.02
N ARG A 279 6.50 4.94 22.12
CA ARG A 279 5.54 4.85 23.22
C ARG A 279 4.14 5.12 22.65
N ALA A 280 3.22 4.21 22.92
CA ALA A 280 1.82 4.36 22.49
C ALA A 280 1.19 5.55 23.22
N HIS A 281 0.39 6.33 22.53
CA HIS A 281 -0.50 7.30 23.17
C HIS A 281 -1.59 6.51 23.93
N GLU A 282 -1.61 6.66 25.23
CA GLU A 282 -2.67 6.14 26.09
C GLU A 282 -3.73 7.23 26.22
N THR A 283 -4.88 7.02 25.64
CA THR A 283 -6.07 7.82 25.91
C THR A 283 -7.00 7.00 26.76
N SER A 284 -7.40 7.57 27.90
CA SER A 284 -8.44 7.00 28.74
C SER A 284 -9.77 7.13 28.01
N ALA A 285 -10.27 6.01 27.46
CA ALA A 285 -11.60 5.97 26.90
C ALA A 285 -12.54 5.48 28.01
N HIS A 286 -13.44 6.33 28.47
CA HIS A 286 -14.60 5.88 29.25
C HIS A 286 -15.51 5.06 28.33
N LEU A 287 -15.36 3.75 28.36
CA LEU A 287 -16.22 2.76 27.73
C LEU A 287 -17.27 2.26 28.71
#